data_0c2be52967204c0ec913774efc8e37e5
#
_entry.id   0c2be52967204c0ec913774efc8e37e5
#
_cell.length_a   1.000
_cell.length_b   1.000
_cell.length_c   1.000
_cell.angle_alpha   90.00
_cell.angle_beta   90.00
_cell.angle_gamma   90.00
#
_symmetry.space_group_name_H-M   'P 1'
#
loop_
_entity.id
_entity.type
_entity.pdbx_description
1 polymer ?
#
loop_
_entity_poly.entity_id
_entity_poly.type
_entity_poly.pdbx_seq_one_letter_code
_entity_poly.pdbx_strand_id
1 'polypeptide(L)'
;MFNKISIIGCGLIGSSILRAVEEKKLVSKISVYDKSARVTDYLKKNFSIEICNSISDVVKDSDLVIISSPLSSYKEILLSIQSNLKENIILTDTGSAKKEVNKIINNLNLKNVNWIASHPIAGTEYSGPEAGFASLFENRWCIISA
;
A
#
# COMPACT_ATOMS: atom_id res chain seq x y z
N MET A 1 -4.02 17.13 -4.75
CA MET A 1 -2.87 16.52 -4.04
C MET A 1 -3.42 15.73 -2.88
N PHE A 2 -2.92 14.53 -2.63
CA PHE A 2 -3.36 13.72 -1.49
C PHE A 2 -2.87 14.33 -0.18
N ASN A 3 -3.69 14.30 0.86
CA ASN A 3 -3.30 14.74 2.20
C ASN A 3 -2.73 13.55 3.01
N LYS A 4 -3.39 12.38 2.95
CA LYS A 4 -2.95 11.15 3.64
C LYS A 4 -2.88 9.98 2.68
N ILE A 5 -1.76 9.25 2.73
CA ILE A 5 -1.57 7.95 2.07
C ILE A 5 -1.41 6.86 3.11
N SER A 6 -2.02 5.71 2.87
CA SER A 6 -1.84 4.50 3.67
C SER A 6 -1.19 3.39 2.86
N ILE A 7 -0.23 2.70 3.47
CA ILE A 7 0.47 1.56 2.87
C ILE A 7 0.22 0.33 3.74
N ILE A 8 -0.32 -0.72 3.12
CA ILE A 8 -0.57 -2.02 3.77
C ILE A 8 0.42 -3.03 3.20
N GLY A 9 1.33 -3.49 4.05
CA GLY A 9 2.48 -4.29 3.65
C GLY A 9 3.69 -3.42 3.29
N CYS A 10 4.76 -3.57 4.04
CA CYS A 10 5.96 -2.73 3.90
C CYS A 10 7.23 -3.57 3.73
N GLY A 11 7.17 -4.53 2.80
CA GLY A 11 8.33 -5.25 2.28
C GLY A 11 9.16 -4.39 1.34
N LEU A 12 9.85 -4.97 0.37
CA LEU A 12 10.66 -4.25 -0.62
C LEU A 12 9.87 -3.14 -1.33
N ILE A 13 8.72 -3.50 -1.91
CA ILE A 13 7.92 -2.56 -2.73
C ILE A 13 7.28 -1.48 -1.85
N GLY A 14 6.57 -1.88 -0.80
CA GLY A 14 5.90 -0.93 0.09
C GLY A 14 6.86 0.04 0.77
N SER A 15 8.03 -0.43 1.23
CA SER A 15 9.05 0.44 1.83
C SER A 15 9.75 1.34 0.82
N SER A 16 9.84 0.93 -0.44
CA SER A 16 10.35 1.78 -1.52
C SER A 16 9.36 2.89 -1.87
N ILE A 17 8.05 2.57 -1.90
CA ILE A 17 7.00 3.59 -2.05
C ILE A 17 7.06 4.58 -0.89
N LEU A 18 7.14 4.10 0.35
CA LEU A 18 7.27 4.94 1.54
C LEU A 18 8.43 5.93 1.39
N ARG A 19 9.62 5.44 1.05
CA ARG A 19 10.81 6.28 0.87
C ARG A 19 10.65 7.32 -0.24
N ALA A 20 10.09 6.91 -1.38
CA ALA A 20 9.86 7.83 -2.49
C ALA A 20 8.86 8.94 -2.13
N VAL A 21 7.79 8.60 -1.41
CA VAL A 21 6.77 9.57 -0.95
C VAL A 21 7.34 10.54 0.07
N GLU A 22 8.15 10.07 1.03
CA GLU A 22 8.81 10.90 2.03
C GLU A 22 9.85 11.83 1.40
N GLU A 23 10.76 11.28 0.60
CA GLU A 23 11.84 12.04 -0.04
C GLU A 23 11.30 13.18 -0.90
N LYS A 24 10.25 12.89 -1.67
CA LYS A 24 9.62 13.88 -2.56
C LYS A 24 8.54 14.73 -1.87
N LYS A 25 8.28 14.51 -0.58
CA LYS A 25 7.28 15.24 0.23
C LYS A 25 5.91 15.33 -0.46
N LEU A 26 5.42 14.21 -0.97
CA LEU A 26 4.22 14.18 -1.82
C LEU A 26 2.92 14.33 -1.04
N VAL A 27 2.92 14.09 0.27
CA VAL A 27 1.74 14.12 1.15
C VAL A 27 2.09 14.66 2.53
N SER A 28 1.07 15.08 3.27
CA SER A 28 1.23 15.58 4.64
C SER A 28 1.33 14.44 5.67
N LYS A 29 0.69 13.31 5.41
CA LYS A 29 0.64 12.16 6.32
C LYS A 29 0.86 10.84 5.59
N ILE A 30 1.62 9.95 6.22
CA ILE A 30 1.80 8.57 5.79
C ILE A 30 1.48 7.67 6.98
N SER A 31 0.58 6.71 6.77
CA SER A 31 0.28 5.65 7.73
C SER A 31 0.67 4.30 7.15
N VAL A 32 1.24 3.44 7.95
CA VAL A 32 1.67 2.10 7.54
C VAL A 32 1.12 1.05 8.48
N TYR A 33 0.70 -0.06 7.91
CA TYR A 33 0.42 -1.29 8.63
C TYR A 33 1.21 -2.45 8.00
N ASP A 34 1.85 -3.23 8.83
CA ASP A 34 2.41 -4.53 8.45
C ASP A 34 2.14 -5.55 9.56
N LYS A 35 1.82 -6.79 9.19
CA LYS A 35 1.55 -7.86 10.15
C LYS A 35 2.80 -8.35 10.88
N SER A 36 3.98 -8.09 10.35
CA SER A 36 5.26 -8.52 10.90
C SER A 36 5.76 -7.52 11.93
N ALA A 37 5.91 -7.94 13.19
CA ALA A 37 6.52 -7.14 14.24
C ALA A 37 7.95 -6.70 13.86
N ARG A 38 8.73 -7.56 13.20
CA ARG A 38 10.06 -7.22 12.71
C ARG A 38 10.04 -6.03 11.74
N VAL A 39 9.08 -6.01 10.83
CA VAL A 39 8.93 -4.91 9.87
C VAL A 39 8.52 -3.63 10.59
N THR A 40 7.51 -3.68 11.45
CA THR A 40 7.04 -2.50 12.19
C THR A 40 8.12 -1.94 13.11
N ASP A 41 8.91 -2.78 13.77
CA ASP A 41 10.02 -2.33 14.62
C ASP A 41 11.14 -1.67 13.81
N TYR A 42 11.44 -2.20 12.62
CA TYR A 42 12.38 -1.56 11.71
C TYR A 42 11.88 -0.18 11.28
N LEU A 43 10.60 -0.08 10.90
CA LEU A 43 10.00 1.19 10.47
C LEU A 43 9.99 2.23 11.59
N LYS A 44 9.64 1.85 12.82
CA LYS A 44 9.67 2.74 14.00
C LYS A 44 11.05 3.33 14.27
N LYS A 45 12.11 2.55 14.01
CA LYS A 45 13.49 3.00 14.22
C LYS A 45 14.01 3.93 13.13
N ASN A 46 13.48 3.81 11.91
CA ASN A 46 14.07 4.45 10.74
C ASN A 46 13.22 5.55 10.11
N PHE A 47 11.94 5.66 10.49
CA PHE A 47 10.99 6.60 9.89
C PHE A 47 10.15 7.32 10.95
N SER A 48 9.82 8.58 10.66
CA SER A 48 8.95 9.42 11.50
C SER A 48 7.53 9.45 10.93
N ILE A 49 6.89 8.28 10.86
CA ILE A 49 5.55 8.08 10.25
C ILE A 49 4.60 7.44 11.25
N GLU A 50 3.30 7.46 10.92
CA GLU A 50 2.29 6.76 11.71
C GLU A 50 2.34 5.26 11.41
N ILE A 51 2.64 4.44 12.41
CA ILE A 51 2.59 2.98 12.31
C ILE A 51 1.39 2.48 13.11
N CYS A 52 0.39 1.95 12.39
CA CYS A 52 -0.84 1.47 12.99
C CYS A 52 -0.71 0.04 13.49
N ASN A 53 -1.31 -0.24 14.64
CA ASN A 53 -1.37 -1.59 15.20
C ASN A 53 -2.54 -2.41 14.64
N SER A 54 -3.51 -1.75 14.01
CA SER A 54 -4.70 -2.36 13.41
C SER A 54 -4.76 -2.03 11.92
N ILE A 55 -5.08 -3.03 11.13
CA ILE A 55 -5.27 -2.87 9.68
C ILE A 55 -6.48 -1.98 9.36
N SER A 56 -7.50 -1.97 10.21
CA SER A 56 -8.67 -1.11 10.02
C SER A 56 -8.38 0.36 10.34
N ASP A 57 -7.43 0.64 11.23
CA ASP A 57 -7.08 2.01 11.60
C ASP A 57 -6.19 2.68 10.55
N VAL A 58 -5.35 1.93 9.86
CA VAL A 58 -4.40 2.49 8.89
C VAL A 58 -5.10 3.25 7.77
N VAL A 59 -6.29 2.82 7.36
CA VAL A 59 -7.04 3.40 6.21
C VAL A 59 -7.92 4.59 6.58
N LYS A 60 -8.12 4.88 7.87
CA LYS A 60 -8.96 5.98 8.31
C LYS A 60 -8.46 7.32 7.76
N ASP A 61 -9.37 8.09 7.20
CA ASP A 61 -9.12 9.43 6.62
C ASP A 61 -8.10 9.46 5.47
N SER A 62 -7.80 8.31 4.87
CA SER A 62 -6.87 8.22 3.75
C SER A 62 -7.50 8.66 2.44
N ASP A 63 -6.72 9.32 1.60
CA ASP A 63 -7.10 9.67 0.22
C ASP A 63 -6.72 8.55 -0.75
N LEU A 64 -5.62 7.87 -0.44
CA LEU A 64 -5.08 6.77 -1.22
C LEU A 64 -4.65 5.64 -0.27
N VAL A 65 -5.09 4.42 -0.57
CA VAL A 65 -4.63 3.20 0.10
C VAL A 65 -3.90 2.32 -0.92
N ILE A 66 -2.69 1.92 -0.58
CA ILE A 66 -1.83 1.07 -1.41
C ILE A 66 -1.65 -0.27 -0.73
N ILE A 67 -2.13 -1.36 -1.36
CA ILE A 67 -1.92 -2.73 -0.88
C ILE A 67 -0.65 -3.27 -1.53
N SER A 68 0.38 -3.49 -0.70
CA SER A 68 1.69 -4.02 -1.12
C SER A 68 2.05 -5.30 -0.35
N SER A 69 1.05 -6.13 -0.13
CA SER A 69 1.13 -7.42 0.56
C SER A 69 1.09 -8.58 -0.44
N PRO A 70 1.42 -9.81 -0.04
CA PRO A 70 1.20 -10.98 -0.89
C PRO A 70 -0.27 -11.16 -1.27
N LEU A 71 -0.53 -11.62 -2.49
CA LEU A 71 -1.88 -11.80 -3.03
C LEU A 71 -2.78 -12.67 -2.14
N SER A 72 -2.23 -13.68 -1.49
CA SER A 72 -2.94 -14.55 -0.55
C SER A 72 -3.61 -13.81 0.61
N SER A 73 -3.14 -12.61 0.94
CA SER A 73 -3.68 -11.79 2.03
C SER A 73 -4.75 -10.79 1.57
N TYR A 74 -4.97 -10.60 0.26
CA TYR A 74 -5.83 -9.52 -0.25
C TYR A 74 -7.27 -9.61 0.22
N LYS A 75 -7.86 -10.81 0.17
CA LYS A 75 -9.25 -10.99 0.60
C LYS A 75 -9.44 -10.60 2.07
N GLU A 76 -8.55 -11.05 2.93
CA GLU A 76 -8.58 -10.74 4.37
C GLU A 76 -8.38 -9.23 4.61
N ILE A 77 -7.39 -8.63 3.94
CA ILE A 77 -7.13 -7.19 4.01
C ILE A 77 -8.37 -6.40 3.63
N LEU A 78 -8.94 -6.67 2.46
CA LEU A 78 -10.11 -5.94 1.94
C LEU A 78 -11.34 -6.08 2.83
N LEU A 79 -11.61 -7.27 3.35
CA LEU A 79 -12.69 -7.49 4.32
C LEU A 79 -12.47 -6.69 5.62
N SER A 80 -11.23 -6.57 6.06
CA SER A 80 -10.88 -5.86 7.31
C SER A 80 -10.97 -4.35 7.18
N ILE A 81 -10.73 -3.78 5.99
CA ILE A 81 -10.70 -2.33 5.79
C ILE A 81 -12.00 -1.75 5.24
N GLN A 82 -12.85 -2.55 4.60
CA GLN A 82 -13.99 -2.07 3.81
C GLN A 82 -14.94 -1.12 4.56
N SER A 83 -15.16 -1.33 5.86
CA SER A 83 -16.03 -0.49 6.68
C SER A 83 -15.39 0.84 7.11
N ASN A 84 -14.08 0.98 6.94
CA ASN A 84 -13.31 2.14 7.37
C ASN A 84 -12.80 2.99 6.19
N LEU A 85 -13.11 2.58 4.96
CA LEU A 85 -12.80 3.34 3.77
C LEU A 85 -13.75 4.53 3.64
N LYS A 86 -13.21 5.72 3.44
CA LYS A 86 -14.05 6.90 3.18
C LYS A 86 -14.61 6.86 1.75
N GLU A 87 -15.68 7.60 1.52
CA GLU A 87 -16.24 7.76 0.17
C GLU A 87 -15.23 8.36 -0.80
N ASN A 88 -15.26 7.87 -2.03
CA ASN A 88 -14.38 8.29 -3.12
C ASN A 88 -12.89 8.07 -2.89
N ILE A 89 -12.52 7.23 -1.92
CA ILE A 89 -11.13 6.83 -1.71
C ILE A 89 -10.57 6.16 -2.97
N ILE A 90 -9.30 6.38 -3.24
CA ILE A 90 -8.56 5.59 -4.23
C ILE A 90 -7.92 4.40 -3.52
N LEU A 91 -8.22 3.22 -4.01
CA LEU A 91 -7.63 1.97 -3.56
C LEU A 91 -6.83 1.35 -4.71
N THR A 92 -5.57 1.06 -4.47
CA THR A 92 -4.67 0.47 -5.45
C THR A 92 -3.82 -0.63 -4.84
N ASP A 93 -3.15 -1.37 -5.68
CA ASP A 93 -2.23 -2.43 -5.28
C ASP A 93 -0.94 -2.44 -6.11
N THR A 94 0.00 -3.26 -5.71
CA THR A 94 1.29 -3.45 -6.41
C THR A 94 1.48 -4.87 -6.95
N GLY A 95 0.48 -5.72 -6.81
CA GLY A 95 0.57 -7.14 -7.20
C GLY A 95 0.62 -7.36 -8.71
N SER A 96 1.23 -8.45 -9.15
CA SER A 96 1.34 -8.80 -10.57
C SER A 96 0.11 -9.56 -11.12
N ALA A 97 -0.61 -10.29 -10.28
CA ALA A 97 -1.72 -11.18 -10.67
C ALA A 97 -3.07 -10.44 -10.75
N LYS A 98 -3.23 -9.51 -11.67
CA LYS A 98 -4.41 -8.63 -11.78
C LYS A 98 -5.75 -9.35 -11.92
N LYS A 99 -5.78 -10.45 -12.65
CA LYS A 99 -7.02 -11.23 -12.83
C LYS A 99 -7.60 -11.69 -11.49
N GLU A 100 -6.76 -12.21 -10.61
CA GLU A 100 -7.20 -12.69 -9.29
C GLU A 100 -7.58 -11.53 -8.37
N VAL A 101 -6.82 -10.44 -8.37
CA VAL A 101 -7.13 -9.24 -7.60
C VAL A 101 -8.47 -8.66 -8.01
N ASN A 102 -8.71 -8.45 -9.29
CA ASN A 102 -9.97 -7.91 -9.82
C ASN A 102 -11.16 -8.81 -9.47
N LYS A 103 -10.97 -10.14 -9.51
CA LYS A 103 -12.01 -11.09 -9.07
C LYS A 103 -12.37 -10.92 -7.59
N ILE A 104 -11.37 -10.72 -6.73
CA ILE A 104 -11.61 -10.47 -5.29
C ILE A 104 -12.38 -9.16 -5.10
N ILE A 105 -11.93 -8.08 -5.74
CA ILE A 105 -12.56 -6.76 -5.66
C ILE A 105 -14.01 -6.79 -6.13
N ASN A 106 -14.28 -7.40 -7.28
CA ASN A 106 -15.62 -7.50 -7.83
C ASN A 106 -16.59 -8.31 -6.92
N ASN A 107 -16.07 -9.37 -6.29
CA ASN A 107 -16.86 -10.18 -5.37
C ASN A 107 -17.23 -9.46 -4.06
N LEU A 108 -16.41 -8.50 -3.63
CA LEU A 108 -16.65 -7.74 -2.40
C LEU A 108 -17.62 -6.57 -2.61
N ASN A 109 -17.87 -6.18 -3.86
CA ASN A 109 -18.77 -5.07 -4.21
C ASN A 109 -18.55 -3.83 -3.33
N LEU A 110 -17.30 -3.34 -3.28
CA LEU A 110 -16.92 -2.18 -2.49
C LEU A 110 -17.62 -0.93 -3.03
N LYS A 111 -18.55 -0.38 -2.24
CA LYS A 111 -19.30 0.82 -2.61
C LYS A 111 -18.42 2.07 -2.45
N ASN A 112 -18.56 2.99 -3.38
CA ASN A 112 -17.91 4.32 -3.32
C ASN A 112 -16.38 4.27 -3.20
N VAL A 113 -15.75 3.24 -3.72
CA VAL A 113 -14.30 3.06 -3.78
C VAL A 113 -13.84 3.10 -5.22
N ASN A 114 -12.86 3.95 -5.52
CA ASN A 114 -12.22 4.00 -6.82
C ASN A 114 -11.08 2.98 -6.86
N TRP A 115 -11.36 1.79 -7.33
CA TRP A 115 -10.33 0.76 -7.52
C TRP A 115 -9.51 1.01 -8.78
N ILE A 116 -8.20 1.11 -8.62
CA ILE A 116 -7.25 1.26 -9.72
C ILE A 116 -6.17 0.18 -9.56
N ALA A 117 -6.26 -0.89 -10.33
CA ALA A 117 -5.26 -1.93 -10.31
C ALA A 117 -3.93 -1.40 -10.85
N SER A 118 -2.85 -1.54 -10.13
CA SER A 118 -1.52 -1.14 -10.59
C SER A 118 -0.48 -2.23 -10.39
N HIS A 119 0.54 -2.21 -11.24
CA HIS A 119 1.67 -3.12 -11.16
C HIS A 119 2.96 -2.38 -11.55
N PRO A 120 3.74 -1.93 -10.58
CA PRO A 120 5.07 -1.40 -10.86
C PRO A 120 5.99 -2.54 -11.32
N ILE A 121 6.60 -2.37 -12.50
CA ILE A 121 7.56 -3.33 -13.05
C ILE A 121 8.93 -3.02 -12.47
N ALA A 122 9.07 -3.28 -11.19
CA ALA A 122 10.28 -3.00 -10.43
C ALA A 122 10.46 -4.06 -9.32
N GLY A 123 11.69 -4.32 -8.95
CA GLY A 123 12.04 -5.27 -7.91
C GLY A 123 13.51 -5.59 -7.91
N THR A 124 13.94 -6.32 -6.90
CA THR A 124 15.28 -6.88 -6.77
C THR A 124 15.19 -8.30 -6.20
N GLU A 125 16.31 -9.00 -6.13
CA GLU A 125 16.43 -10.30 -5.47
C GLU A 125 16.32 -10.23 -3.93
N TYR A 126 16.43 -9.02 -3.37
CA TYR A 126 16.34 -8.80 -1.92
C TYR A 126 14.90 -8.60 -1.47
N SER A 127 14.65 -8.82 -0.19
CA SER A 127 13.33 -8.70 0.43
C SER A 127 13.41 -7.94 1.76
N GLY A 128 12.24 -7.55 2.27
CA GLY A 128 12.10 -6.83 3.53
C GLY A 128 12.22 -5.31 3.38
N PRO A 129 11.90 -4.58 4.46
CA PRO A 129 11.88 -3.12 4.44
C PRO A 129 13.28 -2.50 4.33
N GLU A 130 14.32 -3.23 4.75
CA GLU A 130 15.72 -2.81 4.65
C GLU A 130 16.21 -2.72 3.20
N ALA A 131 15.65 -3.56 2.34
CA ALA A 131 16.03 -3.65 0.93
C ALA A 131 15.38 -2.54 0.06
N GLY A 132 14.39 -1.82 0.57
CA GLY A 132 13.72 -0.75 -0.16
C GLY A 132 14.60 0.49 -0.36
N PHE A 133 14.37 1.20 -1.47
CA PHE A 133 15.03 2.47 -1.77
C PHE A 133 14.13 3.37 -2.62
N ALA A 134 14.27 4.68 -2.46
CA ALA A 134 13.36 5.66 -3.07
C ALA A 134 13.37 5.64 -4.60
N SER A 135 14.53 5.38 -5.21
CA SER A 135 14.70 5.37 -6.66
C SER A 135 14.33 4.05 -7.35
N LEU A 136 13.75 3.06 -6.63
CA LEU A 136 13.38 1.76 -7.18
C LEU A 136 12.52 1.88 -8.45
N PHE A 137 11.65 2.87 -8.51
CA PHE A 137 10.67 3.06 -9.59
C PHE A 137 11.15 4.00 -10.69
N GLU A 138 12.31 4.62 -10.54
CA GLU A 138 12.85 5.55 -11.54
C GLU A 138 13.16 4.80 -12.84
N ASN A 139 12.69 5.37 -13.96
CA ASN A 139 12.82 4.76 -15.30
C ASN A 139 12.20 3.35 -15.39
N ARG A 140 11.18 3.07 -14.60
CA ARG A 140 10.43 1.81 -14.60
C ARG A 140 8.99 2.05 -15.05
N TRP A 141 8.43 1.05 -15.70
CA TRP A 141 7.01 1.07 -16.08
C TRP A 141 6.13 0.79 -14.87
N CYS A 142 4.98 1.46 -14.81
CA CYS A 142 3.87 1.08 -13.95
C CYS A 142 2.65 0.83 -14.84
N ILE A 143 2.17 -0.39 -14.85
CA ILE A 143 0.96 -0.75 -15.60
C ILE A 143 -0.24 -0.39 -14.73
N ILE A 144 -1.16 0.40 -15.26
CA ILE A 144 -2.39 0.83 -14.58
C ILE A 144 -3.59 0.35 -15.39
N SER A 145 -4.56 -0.24 -14.70
CA SER A 145 -5.85 -0.65 -15.26
C SER A 145 -6.97 -0.19 -14.33
N ALA A 146 -7.90 0.56 -14.86
CA ALA A 146 -9.11 1.00 -14.18
C ALA A 146 -10.32 0.17 -14.64
#